data_235d0ba3289d885630a0469d6ca8badd
#
_entry.id   235d0ba3289d885630a0469d6ca8badd
#
_cell.length_a   1.000
_cell.length_b   1.000
_cell.length_c   1.000
_cell.angle_alpha   90.00
_cell.angle_beta   90.00
_cell.angle_gamma   90.00
#
_symmetry.space_group_name_H-M   'P 1'
#
loop_
_entity.id
_entity.type
_entity.pdbx_description
1 polymer ?
#
loop_
_entity_poly.entity_id
_entity_poly.type
_entity_poly.pdbx_seq_one_letter_code
_entity_poly.pdbx_strand_id
1 'polypeptide(L)'
;MWETEAGEAWLKRLMVAVLYSFGMECHVGADKLSRFFKLIRIDTHVGVSPTALRQQLSRMENLLPLFQQQCEQEGSAEARSAVVAMDETFFGDFLILVLMDLSSGYLILEDVSDDRRFNTWFEKAVPRLKALGIDVNHAVSDRAKALIKLAISGFDCQSGADVFHAQQDVSRWLGTTLGRRHTQAKTQLETAEALLQKKPNDNLAERMQVVDAEQAFKQIQETRADYHENLAGIAEDIHPFSLQTQHVNRAAQVLSSLEKRAQAFEKIAQSQTIADSKQTMTKFRNQLNDLAANVETWWLWFMETLTGLSVDEATQAWLMYALLPTVYWHQQLHKTQNPKQREKYRQAWQQAAQHLQADVFTATLPENELQRWLEWAEWMARQFHRSSSAVEGRNGYLSQMHHNGRGLTEKRLRALTVIHNYGLTRADGTTAAMRLFGQTFPDLFSWLVAEMGELPLPRKSRERAARNPLFFKAVPA
;
A
#
# COMPACT_ATOMS: atom_id res chain seq x y z
N MET A 1 35.96 -27.60 -5.43
CA MET A 1 34.88 -26.68 -5.79
C MET A 1 34.97 -25.38 -4.98
N TRP A 2 35.03 -25.43 -3.66
CA TRP A 2 35.04 -24.27 -2.77
C TRP A 2 36.39 -23.51 -2.74
N GLU A 3 37.47 -24.10 -3.19
CA GLU A 3 38.82 -23.52 -3.23
C GLU A 3 39.17 -22.86 -4.57
N THR A 4 38.19 -22.74 -5.45
CA THR A 4 38.33 -22.02 -6.72
C THR A 4 37.71 -20.62 -6.58
N GLU A 5 38.25 -19.65 -7.30
CA GLU A 5 37.71 -18.28 -7.33
C GLU A 5 36.20 -18.25 -7.63
N ALA A 6 35.75 -19.05 -8.60
CA ALA A 6 34.33 -19.20 -8.92
C ALA A 6 33.51 -19.80 -7.77
N GLY A 7 34.09 -20.76 -7.03
CA GLY A 7 33.45 -21.36 -5.85
C GLY A 7 33.32 -20.37 -4.69
N GLU A 8 34.36 -19.58 -4.43
CA GLU A 8 34.35 -18.54 -3.42
C GLU A 8 33.34 -17.44 -3.76
N ALA A 9 33.31 -16.98 -5.00
CA ALA A 9 32.33 -15.99 -5.48
C ALA A 9 30.89 -16.49 -5.34
N TRP A 10 30.64 -17.76 -5.70
CA TRP A 10 29.32 -18.38 -5.54
C TRP A 10 28.92 -18.49 -4.07
N LEU A 11 29.83 -18.91 -3.21
CA LEU A 11 29.60 -19.03 -1.77
C LEU A 11 29.31 -17.66 -1.13
N LYS A 12 30.06 -16.62 -1.53
CA LYS A 12 29.78 -15.25 -1.13
C LYS A 12 28.38 -14.82 -1.53
N ARG A 13 27.99 -15.03 -2.80
CA ARG A 13 26.67 -14.68 -3.31
C ARG A 13 25.55 -15.43 -2.56
N LEU A 14 25.74 -16.74 -2.28
CA LEU A 14 24.77 -17.53 -1.49
C LEU A 14 24.61 -16.99 -0.06
N MET A 15 25.71 -16.72 0.62
CA MET A 15 25.68 -16.17 1.97
C MET A 15 24.98 -14.82 2.04
N VAL A 16 25.32 -13.91 1.12
CA VAL A 16 24.70 -12.59 1.01
C VAL A 16 23.21 -12.72 0.67
N ALA A 17 22.83 -13.63 -0.25
CA ALA A 17 21.43 -13.86 -0.60
C ALA A 17 20.58 -14.34 0.59
N VAL A 18 21.10 -15.30 1.36
CA VAL A 18 20.40 -15.80 2.56
C VAL A 18 20.27 -14.71 3.62
N LEU A 19 21.31 -13.91 3.85
CA LEU A 19 21.26 -12.81 4.79
C LEU A 19 20.33 -11.69 4.32
N TYR A 20 20.32 -11.38 3.03
CA TYR A 20 19.43 -10.39 2.42
C TYR A 20 17.97 -10.83 2.53
N SER A 21 17.62 -11.98 1.94
CA SER A 21 16.23 -12.42 1.86
C SER A 21 15.68 -12.85 3.22
N PHE A 22 16.38 -13.74 3.93
CA PHE A 22 15.84 -14.24 5.20
C PHE A 22 16.19 -13.35 6.39
N GLY A 23 17.40 -12.78 6.42
CA GLY A 23 17.87 -11.95 7.51
C GLY A 23 17.29 -10.54 7.50
N MET A 24 17.28 -9.89 6.33
CA MET A 24 16.77 -8.51 6.17
C MET A 24 15.25 -8.49 5.90
N GLU A 25 14.79 -9.10 4.81
CA GLU A 25 13.39 -9.00 4.38
C GLU A 25 12.42 -9.84 5.21
N CYS A 26 12.84 -11.02 5.71
CA CYS A 26 12.00 -11.90 6.56
C CYS A 26 12.30 -11.79 8.04
N HIS A 27 13.29 -11.02 8.46
CA HIS A 27 13.71 -10.80 9.86
C HIS A 27 14.05 -12.10 10.63
N VAL A 28 14.59 -13.11 9.94
CA VAL A 28 15.02 -14.35 10.56
C VAL A 28 16.27 -14.10 11.41
N GLY A 29 16.21 -14.47 12.70
CA GLY A 29 17.28 -14.21 13.64
C GLY A 29 18.58 -14.99 13.32
N ALA A 30 19.73 -14.40 13.61
CA ALA A 30 21.06 -14.94 13.30
C ALA A 30 21.31 -16.35 13.88
N ASP A 31 20.66 -16.72 14.97
CA ASP A 31 20.78 -18.06 15.56
C ASP A 31 20.13 -19.14 14.67
N LYS A 32 18.95 -18.82 14.05
CA LYS A 32 18.29 -19.71 13.10
C LYS A 32 19.06 -19.80 11.78
N LEU A 33 19.58 -18.67 11.29
CA LEU A 33 20.44 -18.64 10.10
C LEU A 33 21.72 -19.44 10.32
N SER A 34 22.37 -19.30 11.49
CA SER A 34 23.53 -20.09 11.86
C SER A 34 23.25 -21.60 11.85
N ARG A 35 22.08 -21.99 12.39
CA ARG A 35 21.63 -23.39 12.36
C ARG A 35 21.41 -23.87 10.91
N PHE A 36 20.77 -23.07 10.08
CA PHE A 36 20.55 -23.38 8.66
C PHE A 36 21.86 -23.64 7.94
N PHE A 37 22.83 -22.73 8.05
CA PHE A 37 24.15 -22.88 7.43
C PHE A 37 24.92 -24.10 7.90
N LYS A 38 24.80 -24.49 9.16
CA LYS A 38 25.38 -25.74 9.70
C LYS A 38 24.70 -26.98 9.14
N LEU A 39 23.36 -26.96 8.95
CA LEU A 39 22.64 -28.09 8.36
C LEU A 39 23.07 -28.37 6.92
N ILE A 40 23.40 -27.35 6.15
CA ILE A 40 23.92 -27.47 4.78
C ILE A 40 25.46 -27.55 4.71
N ARG A 41 26.13 -27.66 5.89
CA ARG A 41 27.58 -27.87 6.06
C ARG A 41 28.47 -26.80 5.42
N ILE A 42 28.01 -25.56 5.32
CA ILE A 42 28.81 -24.42 4.85
C ILE A 42 29.75 -23.89 5.95
N ASP A 43 29.51 -24.22 7.20
CA ASP A 43 30.30 -23.79 8.37
C ASP A 43 31.74 -24.27 8.35
N THR A 44 32.09 -25.23 7.50
CA THR A 44 33.47 -25.66 7.25
C THR A 44 34.28 -24.71 6.37
N HIS A 45 33.57 -23.90 5.55
CA HIS A 45 34.16 -22.97 4.59
C HIS A 45 34.03 -21.52 4.99
N VAL A 46 32.98 -21.17 5.75
CA VAL A 46 32.65 -19.78 6.16
C VAL A 46 32.29 -19.70 7.63
N GLY A 47 32.60 -18.59 8.26
CA GLY A 47 32.24 -18.30 9.64
C GLY A 47 30.77 -18.00 9.79
N VAL A 48 29.98 -18.98 10.22
CA VAL A 48 28.51 -18.89 10.37
C VAL A 48 28.06 -18.79 11.83
N SER A 49 28.93 -18.36 12.74
CA SER A 49 28.47 -18.13 14.11
C SER A 49 27.42 -17.04 14.18
N PRO A 50 26.44 -17.09 15.13
CA PRO A 50 25.46 -16.03 15.26
C PRO A 50 26.05 -14.63 15.36
N THR A 51 27.19 -14.48 16.00
CA THR A 51 27.92 -13.21 16.11
C THR A 51 28.46 -12.75 14.77
N ALA A 52 29.08 -13.63 13.98
CA ALA A 52 29.55 -13.30 12.64
C ALA A 52 28.41 -12.89 11.72
N LEU A 53 27.29 -13.63 11.78
CA LEU A 53 26.11 -13.29 10.95
C LEU A 53 25.46 -11.95 11.37
N ARG A 54 25.41 -11.63 12.68
CA ARG A 54 24.95 -10.29 13.12
C ARG A 54 25.86 -9.18 12.62
N GLN A 55 27.18 -9.41 12.60
CA GLN A 55 28.13 -8.44 12.03
C GLN A 55 27.89 -8.24 10.53
N GLN A 56 27.65 -9.31 9.76
CA GLN A 56 27.34 -9.22 8.34
C GLN A 56 26.02 -8.51 8.09
N LEU A 57 24.96 -8.81 8.85
CA LEU A 57 23.68 -8.09 8.78
C LEU A 57 23.86 -6.61 9.11
N SER A 58 24.61 -6.28 10.16
CA SER A 58 24.91 -4.89 10.51
C SER A 58 25.73 -4.17 9.44
N ARG A 59 26.61 -4.88 8.71
CA ARG A 59 27.32 -4.32 7.56
C ARG A 59 26.37 -4.02 6.40
N MET A 60 25.43 -4.92 6.08
CA MET A 60 24.38 -4.66 5.07
C MET A 60 23.56 -3.43 5.42
N GLU A 61 23.12 -3.31 6.68
CA GLU A 61 22.38 -2.14 7.16
C GLU A 61 23.13 -0.82 7.01
N ASN A 62 24.46 -0.84 7.01
CA ASN A 62 25.28 0.35 6.78
C ASN A 62 25.49 0.63 5.30
N LEU A 63 25.60 -0.41 4.46
CA LEU A 63 25.89 -0.28 3.03
C LEU A 63 24.65 0.18 2.24
N LEU A 64 23.47 -0.38 2.55
CA LEU A 64 22.25 -0.08 1.81
C LEU A 64 21.94 1.43 1.71
N PRO A 65 22.01 2.24 2.80
CA PRO A 65 21.81 3.69 2.70
C PRO A 65 22.84 4.40 1.82
N LEU A 66 24.08 3.90 1.72
CA LEU A 66 25.10 4.47 0.83
C LEU A 66 24.73 4.27 -0.65
N PHE A 67 24.22 3.09 -1.00
CA PHE A 67 23.69 2.84 -2.34
C PHE A 67 22.59 3.81 -2.70
N GLN A 68 21.60 3.99 -1.81
CA GLN A 68 20.52 4.97 -2.02
C GLN A 68 21.07 6.37 -2.24
N GLN A 69 22.01 6.81 -1.41
CA GLN A 69 22.61 8.14 -1.51
C GLN A 69 23.29 8.36 -2.87
N GLN A 70 24.04 7.35 -3.37
CA GLN A 70 24.68 7.43 -4.69
C GLN A 70 23.65 7.53 -5.81
N CYS A 71 22.65 6.64 -5.82
CA CYS A 71 21.60 6.64 -6.83
C CYS A 71 20.75 7.92 -6.83
N GLU A 72 20.45 8.48 -5.65
CA GLU A 72 19.68 9.72 -5.54
C GLU A 72 20.48 10.94 -6.02
N GLN A 73 21.78 10.99 -5.79
CA GLN A 73 22.65 12.05 -6.34
C GLN A 73 22.66 12.05 -7.87
N GLU A 74 22.63 10.87 -8.49
CA GLU A 74 22.56 10.72 -9.94
C GLU A 74 21.17 11.05 -10.49
N GLY A 75 20.10 10.69 -9.74
CA GLY A 75 18.70 10.81 -10.18
C GLY A 75 18.05 12.17 -9.91
N SER A 76 18.56 12.98 -8.99
CA SER A 76 17.89 14.21 -8.52
C SER A 76 18.11 15.46 -9.39
N ALA A 77 18.77 15.32 -10.54
CA ALA A 77 19.12 16.46 -11.41
C ALA A 77 17.90 17.15 -12.07
N GLU A 78 16.75 16.47 -12.17
CA GLU A 78 15.54 16.98 -12.81
C GLU A 78 14.44 17.26 -11.78
N ALA A 79 13.78 18.41 -11.90
CA ALA A 79 12.58 18.71 -11.13
C ALA A 79 11.42 17.80 -11.60
N ARG A 80 10.65 17.28 -10.64
CA ARG A 80 9.52 16.38 -10.90
C ARG A 80 8.36 16.63 -9.98
N SER A 81 7.16 16.38 -10.49
CA SER A 81 5.93 16.49 -9.71
C SER A 81 5.54 15.14 -9.10
N ALA A 82 4.99 15.15 -7.90
CA ALA A 82 4.51 13.95 -7.22
C ALA A 82 3.12 14.13 -6.61
N VAL A 83 2.37 13.03 -6.56
CA VAL A 83 1.19 12.88 -5.71
C VAL A 83 1.58 11.99 -4.53
N VAL A 84 1.55 12.54 -3.33
CA VAL A 84 2.07 11.85 -2.15
C VAL A 84 0.97 11.34 -1.23
N ALA A 85 1.24 10.23 -0.54
CA ALA A 85 0.48 9.82 0.63
C ALA A 85 1.33 9.99 1.90
N MET A 86 0.66 10.40 2.97
CA MET A 86 1.25 10.60 4.29
C MET A 86 0.46 9.79 5.32
N ASP A 87 1.19 9.07 6.16
CA ASP A 87 0.58 8.31 7.25
C ASP A 87 1.57 8.06 8.41
N GLU A 88 1.06 7.67 9.57
CA GLU A 88 1.85 7.32 10.74
C GLU A 88 1.55 5.91 11.23
N THR A 89 2.61 5.13 11.48
CA THR A 89 2.48 3.79 12.06
C THR A 89 3.01 3.77 13.49
N PHE A 90 2.19 3.31 14.43
CA PHE A 90 2.51 3.29 15.86
C PHE A 90 3.03 1.93 16.32
N PHE A 91 4.13 1.94 17.10
CA PHE A 91 4.81 0.77 17.65
C PHE A 91 5.05 0.88 19.17
N GLY A 92 3.99 1.15 19.93
CA GLY A 92 4.09 1.32 21.37
C GLY A 92 4.79 2.61 21.77
N ASP A 93 6.12 2.59 21.90
CA ASP A 93 6.90 3.70 22.41
C ASP A 93 7.36 4.70 21.34
N PHE A 94 7.27 4.35 20.06
CA PHE A 94 7.65 5.21 18.94
C PHE A 94 6.68 5.08 17.77
N LEU A 95 6.79 5.98 16.85
CA LEU A 95 6.03 5.93 15.60
C LEU A 95 6.97 6.10 14.40
N ILE A 96 6.50 5.68 13.23
CA ILE A 96 7.20 5.87 11.96
C ILE A 96 6.36 6.82 11.12
N LEU A 97 6.99 7.90 10.64
CA LEU A 97 6.43 8.81 9.66
C LEU A 97 6.71 8.26 8.26
N VAL A 98 5.68 8.13 7.45
CA VAL A 98 5.79 7.61 6.09
C VAL A 98 5.28 8.63 5.08
N LEU A 99 6.13 9.02 4.12
CA LEU A 99 5.79 9.84 2.96
C LEU A 99 6.18 9.07 1.70
N MET A 100 5.20 8.76 0.86
CA MET A 100 5.38 7.94 -0.34
C MET A 100 4.85 8.67 -1.58
N ASP A 101 5.59 8.68 -2.67
CA ASP A 101 5.02 9.00 -3.98
C ASP A 101 4.13 7.84 -4.46
N LEU A 102 2.85 8.14 -4.68
CA LEU A 102 1.85 7.13 -5.01
C LEU A 102 1.99 6.56 -6.43
N SER A 103 2.55 7.34 -7.35
CA SER A 103 2.72 6.96 -8.75
C SER A 103 3.81 5.91 -8.91
N SER A 104 4.98 6.17 -8.35
CA SER A 104 6.13 5.27 -8.39
C SER A 104 6.10 4.21 -7.28
N GLY A 105 5.50 4.53 -6.12
CA GLY A 105 5.60 3.78 -4.88
C GLY A 105 6.91 4.04 -4.13
N TYR A 106 7.64 5.11 -4.47
CA TYR A 106 8.91 5.46 -3.83
C TYR A 106 8.67 6.04 -2.43
N LEU A 107 9.32 5.47 -1.44
CA LEU A 107 9.35 6.00 -0.07
C LEU A 107 10.30 7.19 -0.02
N ILE A 108 9.72 8.39 -0.05
CA ILE A 108 10.45 9.66 0.03
C ILE A 108 11.01 9.84 1.43
N LEU A 109 10.19 9.57 2.45
CA LEU A 109 10.55 9.58 3.86
C LEU A 109 9.96 8.35 4.55
N GLU A 110 10.77 7.65 5.32
CA GLU A 110 10.36 6.62 6.26
C GLU A 110 11.29 6.71 7.45
N ASP A 111 10.83 7.36 8.53
CA ASP A 111 11.71 7.72 9.63
C ASP A 111 11.04 7.54 11.00
N VAL A 112 11.84 7.12 11.98
CA VAL A 112 11.39 7.00 13.38
C VAL A 112 11.17 8.38 13.98
N SER A 113 10.11 8.52 14.76
CA SER A 113 9.76 9.77 15.44
C SER A 113 9.14 9.50 16.80
N ASP A 114 9.34 10.44 17.72
CA ASP A 114 8.72 10.43 19.04
C ASP A 114 7.35 11.12 19.01
N ASP A 115 7.10 11.96 18.01
CA ASP A 115 5.84 12.67 17.84
C ASP A 115 5.44 12.83 16.36
N ARG A 116 4.17 13.20 16.14
CA ARG A 116 3.58 13.45 14.82
C ARG A 116 3.17 14.91 14.60
N ARG A 117 3.86 15.83 15.24
CA ARG A 117 3.55 17.27 15.12
C ARG A 117 3.92 17.79 13.75
N PHE A 118 3.25 18.89 13.36
CA PHE A 118 3.54 19.57 12.11
C PHE A 118 5.02 19.93 11.95
N ASN A 119 5.65 20.48 13.00
CA ASN A 119 7.05 20.88 12.91
C ASN A 119 7.98 19.70 12.66
N THR A 120 7.72 18.57 13.33
CA THR A 120 8.51 17.32 13.16
C THR A 120 8.41 16.79 11.73
N TRP A 121 7.20 16.77 11.18
CA TRP A 121 6.98 16.42 9.80
C TRP A 121 7.65 17.41 8.84
N PHE A 122 7.49 18.72 9.07
CA PHE A 122 8.03 19.77 8.22
C PHE A 122 9.55 19.70 8.15
N GLU A 123 10.23 19.59 9.30
CA GLU A 123 11.69 19.52 9.41
C GLU A 123 12.28 18.27 8.73
N LYS A 124 11.54 17.17 8.65
CA LYS A 124 11.99 15.93 8.00
C LYS A 124 11.60 15.86 6.51
N ALA A 125 10.35 16.16 6.18
CA ALA A 125 9.81 15.96 4.84
C ALA A 125 10.25 17.03 3.83
N VAL A 126 10.20 18.32 4.21
CA VAL A 126 10.49 19.41 3.27
C VAL A 126 11.95 19.40 2.78
N PRO A 127 12.97 19.24 3.63
CA PRO A 127 14.35 19.11 3.14
C PRO A 127 14.56 17.89 2.25
N ARG A 128 13.84 16.79 2.56
CA ARG A 128 13.94 15.55 1.78
C ARG A 128 13.35 15.70 0.37
N LEU A 129 12.18 16.32 0.25
CA LEU A 129 11.57 16.65 -1.04
C LEU A 129 12.49 17.55 -1.88
N LYS A 130 13.03 18.61 -1.27
CA LYS A 130 13.98 19.52 -1.93
C LYS A 130 15.23 18.80 -2.42
N ALA A 131 15.79 17.90 -1.59
CA ALA A 131 16.98 17.12 -1.97
C ALA A 131 16.73 16.20 -3.17
N LEU A 132 15.49 15.75 -3.37
CA LEU A 132 15.08 14.91 -4.49
C LEU A 132 14.54 15.69 -5.70
N GLY A 133 14.44 17.03 -5.61
CA GLY A 133 13.85 17.85 -6.66
C GLY A 133 12.37 17.58 -6.89
N ILE A 134 11.61 17.27 -5.81
CA ILE A 134 10.21 16.89 -5.90
C ILE A 134 9.32 18.07 -5.47
N ASP A 135 8.40 18.46 -6.37
CA ASP A 135 7.29 19.35 -6.10
C ASP A 135 6.01 18.51 -5.88
N VAL A 136 5.29 18.79 -4.79
CA VAL A 136 4.10 18.02 -4.44
C VAL A 136 2.86 18.70 -4.99
N ASN A 137 2.16 18.06 -5.92
CA ASN A 137 0.92 18.59 -6.50
C ASN A 137 -0.31 18.28 -5.65
N HIS A 138 -0.31 17.15 -4.97
CA HIS A 138 -1.43 16.70 -4.16
C HIS A 138 -0.96 15.76 -3.06
N ALA A 139 -1.56 15.87 -1.86
CA ALA A 139 -1.26 15.01 -0.72
C ALA A 139 -2.52 14.32 -0.21
N VAL A 140 -2.48 13.01 -0.07
CA VAL A 140 -3.58 12.19 0.47
C VAL A 140 -3.20 11.72 1.89
N SER A 141 -4.12 11.89 2.85
CA SER A 141 -3.89 11.48 4.24
C SER A 141 -5.19 11.12 4.98
N ASP A 142 -5.06 10.58 6.20
CA ASP A 142 -6.16 10.32 7.13
C ASP A 142 -6.82 11.60 7.71
N ARG A 143 -6.35 12.79 7.27
CA ARG A 143 -6.81 14.12 7.72
C ARG A 143 -6.44 14.48 9.16
N ALA A 144 -5.40 13.90 9.73
CA ALA A 144 -4.80 14.45 10.93
C ALA A 144 -4.43 15.92 10.71
N LYS A 145 -4.74 16.80 11.68
CA LYS A 145 -4.55 18.26 11.55
C LYS A 145 -3.11 18.64 11.16
N ALA A 146 -2.13 17.88 11.64
CA ALA A 146 -0.73 18.09 11.31
C ALA A 146 -0.45 17.83 9.83
N LEU A 147 -1.03 16.76 9.26
CA LEU A 147 -0.87 16.37 7.86
C LEU A 147 -1.58 17.33 6.91
N ILE A 148 -2.79 17.80 7.26
CA ILE A 148 -3.48 18.84 6.49
C ILE A 148 -2.63 20.12 6.44
N LYS A 149 -2.10 20.56 7.62
CA LYS A 149 -1.25 21.73 7.68
C LYS A 149 0.05 21.54 6.90
N LEU A 150 0.61 20.33 6.91
CA LEU A 150 1.82 20.00 6.15
C LEU A 150 1.59 20.11 4.63
N ALA A 151 0.47 19.56 4.14
CA ALA A 151 0.10 19.69 2.73
C ALA A 151 -0.03 21.17 2.31
N ILE A 152 -0.83 21.94 3.05
CA ILE A 152 -1.16 23.34 2.68
C ILE A 152 0.02 24.28 2.93
N SER A 153 0.64 24.22 4.11
CA SER A 153 1.66 25.22 4.54
C SER A 153 3.10 24.72 4.39
N GLY A 154 3.31 23.41 4.21
CA GLY A 154 4.64 22.81 4.04
C GLY A 154 4.96 22.49 2.60
N PHE A 155 4.00 21.91 1.88
CA PHE A 155 4.15 21.49 0.49
C PHE A 155 3.50 22.43 -0.52
N ASP A 156 2.71 23.41 -0.05
CA ASP A 156 1.92 24.34 -0.89
C ASP A 156 0.99 23.61 -1.87
N CYS A 157 0.35 22.54 -1.42
CA CYS A 157 -0.51 21.71 -2.24
C CYS A 157 -1.87 21.44 -1.60
N GLN A 158 -2.79 20.87 -2.38
CA GLN A 158 -4.10 20.45 -1.90
C GLN A 158 -3.99 19.20 -1.02
N SER A 159 -4.78 19.20 0.08
CA SER A 159 -4.92 18.06 0.99
C SER A 159 -6.18 17.27 0.65
N GLY A 160 -6.03 16.06 0.12
CA GLY A 160 -7.12 15.13 -0.15
C GLY A 160 -7.43 14.21 1.03
N ALA A 161 -8.71 13.84 1.17
CA ALA A 161 -9.12 12.81 2.11
C ALA A 161 -8.89 11.42 1.52
N ASP A 162 -8.46 10.49 2.37
CA ASP A 162 -8.26 9.09 1.99
C ASP A 162 -9.59 8.32 1.99
N VAL A 163 -9.93 7.77 0.83
CA VAL A 163 -11.12 6.92 0.63
C VAL A 163 -11.07 5.67 1.51
N PHE A 164 -9.90 5.08 1.73
CA PHE A 164 -9.76 3.89 2.56
C PHE A 164 -10.17 4.17 4.01
N HIS A 165 -9.67 5.25 4.60
CA HIS A 165 -10.04 5.64 5.97
C HIS A 165 -11.51 6.00 6.09
N ALA A 166 -12.08 6.70 5.12
CA ALA A 166 -13.53 7.00 5.10
C ALA A 166 -14.38 5.71 5.09
N GLN A 167 -14.04 4.73 4.25
CA GLN A 167 -14.71 3.43 4.23
C GLN A 167 -14.48 2.63 5.51
N GLN A 168 -13.29 2.66 6.09
CA GLN A 168 -12.93 1.96 7.30
C GLN A 168 -13.74 2.45 8.51
N ASP A 169 -13.93 3.77 8.66
CA ASP A 169 -14.71 4.34 9.75
C ASP A 169 -16.18 3.91 9.68
N VAL A 170 -16.80 3.97 8.50
CA VAL A 170 -18.17 3.48 8.28
C VAL A 170 -18.25 1.97 8.53
N SER A 171 -17.24 1.21 8.09
CA SER A 171 -17.19 -0.24 8.29
C SER A 171 -17.07 -0.63 9.77
N ARG A 172 -16.26 0.08 10.52
CA ARG A 172 -16.14 -0.13 12.00
C ARG A 172 -17.44 0.18 12.72
N TRP A 173 -18.18 1.19 12.27
CA TRP A 173 -19.45 1.59 12.89
C TRP A 173 -20.60 0.63 12.56
N LEU A 174 -20.96 0.48 11.27
CA LEU A 174 -22.09 -0.31 10.81
C LEU A 174 -21.76 -1.78 10.58
N GLY A 175 -20.63 -2.06 9.92
CA GLY A 175 -20.29 -3.39 9.43
C GLY A 175 -20.16 -4.43 10.55
N THR A 176 -19.53 -4.08 11.67
CA THR A 176 -19.37 -4.98 12.83
C THR A 176 -20.72 -5.33 13.44
N THR A 177 -21.61 -4.34 13.59
CA THR A 177 -22.93 -4.56 14.19
C THR A 177 -23.84 -5.35 13.27
N LEU A 178 -23.87 -5.02 11.98
CA LEU A 178 -24.64 -5.75 10.97
C LEU A 178 -24.14 -7.20 10.81
N GLY A 179 -22.83 -7.41 10.84
CA GLY A 179 -22.23 -8.74 10.82
C GLY A 179 -22.67 -9.60 12.00
N ARG A 180 -22.67 -9.05 13.21
CA ARG A 180 -23.13 -9.75 14.43
C ARG A 180 -24.63 -10.08 14.35
N ARG A 181 -25.49 -9.14 13.94
CA ARG A 181 -26.93 -9.38 13.77
C ARG A 181 -27.23 -10.44 12.72
N HIS A 182 -26.50 -10.42 11.61
CA HIS A 182 -26.64 -11.44 10.58
C HIS A 182 -26.30 -12.84 11.12
N THR A 183 -25.18 -12.99 11.87
CA THR A 183 -24.82 -14.26 12.48
C THR A 183 -25.88 -14.69 13.49
N GLN A 184 -26.39 -13.77 14.31
CA GLN A 184 -27.43 -14.05 15.29
C GLN A 184 -28.74 -14.51 14.63
N ALA A 185 -29.21 -13.81 13.59
CA ALA A 185 -30.42 -14.19 12.87
C ALA A 185 -30.28 -15.56 12.17
N LYS A 186 -29.10 -15.84 11.60
CA LYS A 186 -28.79 -17.14 11.02
C LYS A 186 -28.87 -18.25 12.05
N THR A 187 -28.27 -18.09 13.24
CA THR A 187 -28.31 -19.07 14.32
C THR A 187 -29.74 -19.26 14.86
N GLN A 188 -30.54 -18.19 14.92
CA GLN A 188 -31.95 -18.28 15.31
C GLN A 188 -32.75 -19.10 14.31
N LEU A 189 -32.55 -18.89 13.01
CA LEU A 189 -33.19 -19.69 11.98
C LEU A 189 -32.79 -21.17 12.06
N GLU A 190 -31.53 -21.49 12.13
CA GLU A 190 -31.01 -22.86 12.27
C GLU A 190 -31.57 -23.56 13.53
N THR A 191 -31.74 -22.80 14.62
CA THR A 191 -32.31 -23.31 15.89
C THR A 191 -33.82 -23.59 15.72
N ALA A 192 -34.57 -22.67 15.09
CA ALA A 192 -35.99 -22.84 14.84
C ALA A 192 -36.26 -24.04 13.93
N GLU A 193 -35.51 -24.19 12.86
CA GLU A 193 -35.58 -25.35 11.96
C GLU A 193 -35.29 -26.68 12.69
N ALA A 194 -34.24 -26.71 13.53
CA ALA A 194 -33.87 -27.89 14.30
C ALA A 194 -34.96 -28.29 15.34
N LEU A 195 -35.65 -27.31 15.93
CA LEU A 195 -36.77 -27.53 16.82
C LEU A 195 -37.99 -28.11 16.09
N LEU A 196 -38.30 -27.58 14.91
CA LEU A 196 -39.36 -28.06 14.03
C LEU A 196 -39.14 -29.53 13.62
N GLN A 197 -37.90 -29.89 13.29
CA GLN A 197 -37.54 -31.27 12.92
C GLN A 197 -37.72 -32.28 14.08
N LYS A 198 -37.56 -31.86 15.33
CA LYS A 198 -37.69 -32.72 16.50
C LYS A 198 -39.13 -32.99 16.89
N LYS A 199 -40.09 -32.22 16.43
CA LYS A 199 -41.52 -32.35 16.78
C LYS A 199 -42.37 -32.42 15.51
N PRO A 200 -42.49 -33.55 14.83
CA PRO A 200 -43.17 -33.63 13.51
C PRO A 200 -44.68 -33.55 13.54
N ASN A 201 -45.34 -33.74 14.68
CA ASN A 201 -46.82 -33.75 14.79
C ASN A 201 -47.30 -32.61 15.72
N ASP A 202 -48.11 -31.71 15.21
CA ASP A 202 -48.74 -30.57 15.87
C ASP A 202 -47.78 -29.39 16.20
N ASN A 203 -47.40 -28.63 15.13
CA ASN A 203 -46.24 -27.70 15.17
C ASN A 203 -46.59 -26.31 14.69
N LEU A 204 -47.78 -25.81 14.86
CA LEU A 204 -48.13 -24.47 14.33
C LEU A 204 -47.19 -23.38 14.94
N ALA A 205 -46.92 -23.49 16.23
CA ALA A 205 -46.03 -22.53 16.92
C ALA A 205 -44.60 -22.60 16.41
N GLU A 206 -44.03 -23.81 16.26
CA GLU A 206 -42.69 -24.00 15.72
C GLU A 206 -42.57 -23.58 14.25
N ARG A 207 -43.61 -23.86 13.43
CA ARG A 207 -43.67 -23.36 12.04
C ARG A 207 -43.70 -21.84 11.97
N MET A 208 -44.47 -21.18 12.83
CA MET A 208 -44.49 -19.72 12.93
C MET A 208 -43.11 -19.16 13.33
N GLN A 209 -42.45 -19.82 14.30
CA GLN A 209 -41.07 -19.41 14.68
C GLN A 209 -40.07 -19.54 13.55
N VAL A 210 -40.17 -20.56 12.68
CA VAL A 210 -39.31 -20.68 11.48
C VAL A 210 -39.63 -19.56 10.51
N VAL A 211 -40.89 -19.29 10.23
CA VAL A 211 -41.30 -18.20 9.31
C VAL A 211 -40.81 -16.83 9.80
N ASP A 212 -40.96 -16.54 11.09
CA ASP A 212 -40.50 -15.29 11.70
C ASP A 212 -38.96 -15.18 11.63
N ALA A 213 -38.25 -16.29 11.90
CA ALA A 213 -36.78 -16.33 11.83
C ALA A 213 -36.27 -16.20 10.38
N GLU A 214 -36.94 -16.84 9.40
CA GLU A 214 -36.63 -16.67 7.97
C GLU A 214 -36.82 -15.22 7.53
N GLN A 215 -37.93 -14.59 7.92
CA GLN A 215 -38.20 -13.21 7.58
C GLN A 215 -37.15 -12.27 8.21
N ALA A 216 -36.80 -12.48 9.48
CA ALA A 216 -35.77 -11.69 10.16
C ALA A 216 -34.39 -11.88 9.51
N PHE A 217 -34.05 -13.12 9.13
CA PHE A 217 -32.79 -13.42 8.46
C PHE A 217 -32.73 -12.77 7.06
N LYS A 218 -33.80 -12.86 6.28
CA LYS A 218 -33.92 -12.23 4.97
C LYS A 218 -33.77 -10.71 5.07
N GLN A 219 -34.46 -10.07 6.02
CA GLN A 219 -34.39 -8.63 6.23
C GLN A 219 -32.97 -8.16 6.56
N ILE A 220 -32.24 -8.87 7.43
CA ILE A 220 -30.84 -8.49 7.75
C ILE A 220 -29.89 -8.76 6.60
N GLN A 221 -30.16 -9.80 5.76
CA GLN A 221 -29.39 -10.04 4.53
C GLN A 221 -29.54 -8.89 3.56
N GLU A 222 -30.77 -8.44 3.32
CA GLU A 222 -31.07 -7.29 2.42
C GLU A 222 -30.39 -6.01 2.94
N THR A 223 -30.56 -5.70 4.23
CA THR A 223 -29.92 -4.54 4.86
C THR A 223 -28.38 -4.60 4.74
N ARG A 224 -27.81 -5.79 4.88
CA ARG A 224 -26.38 -5.98 4.75
C ARG A 224 -25.90 -5.85 3.29
N ALA A 225 -26.70 -6.29 2.33
CA ALA A 225 -26.42 -6.10 0.92
C ALA A 225 -26.40 -4.61 0.56
N ASP A 226 -27.42 -3.85 0.98
CA ASP A 226 -27.50 -2.40 0.81
C ASP A 226 -26.31 -1.66 1.46
N TYR A 227 -25.93 -2.09 2.66
CA TYR A 227 -24.74 -1.55 3.33
C TYR A 227 -23.47 -1.80 2.50
N HIS A 228 -23.24 -3.01 2.02
CA HIS A 228 -22.04 -3.34 1.24
C HIS A 228 -22.02 -2.61 -0.12
N GLU A 229 -23.16 -2.46 -0.76
CA GLU A 229 -23.28 -1.70 -2.01
C GLU A 229 -22.91 -0.24 -1.77
N ASN A 230 -23.46 0.40 -0.74
CA ASN A 230 -23.15 1.80 -0.43
C ASN A 230 -21.71 1.99 0.03
N LEU A 231 -21.14 1.03 0.78
CA LEU A 231 -19.75 1.08 1.18
C LEU A 231 -18.79 0.98 -0.02
N ALA A 232 -19.06 0.07 -0.95
CA ALA A 232 -18.29 -0.03 -2.19
C ALA A 232 -18.48 1.22 -3.07
N GLY A 233 -19.72 1.75 -3.09
CA GLY A 233 -20.09 2.94 -3.82
C GLY A 233 -19.28 4.18 -3.45
N ILE A 234 -18.81 4.34 -2.21
CA ILE A 234 -17.92 5.45 -1.83
C ILE A 234 -16.70 5.51 -2.77
N ALA A 235 -16.04 4.35 -2.97
CA ALA A 235 -14.88 4.31 -3.87
C ALA A 235 -15.29 4.39 -5.35
N GLU A 236 -16.43 3.84 -5.72
CA GLU A 236 -16.93 3.84 -7.11
C GLU A 236 -17.36 5.24 -7.59
N ASP A 237 -17.81 6.10 -6.68
CA ASP A 237 -18.24 7.46 -7.00
C ASP A 237 -17.07 8.44 -7.13
N ILE A 238 -15.90 8.14 -6.54
CA ILE A 238 -14.72 9.02 -6.56
C ILE A 238 -13.80 8.61 -7.72
N HIS A 239 -14.22 8.90 -8.94
CA HIS A 239 -13.44 8.73 -10.17
C HIS A 239 -13.58 9.97 -11.05
N PRO A 240 -12.60 10.33 -11.88
CA PRO A 240 -12.71 11.44 -12.83
C PRO A 240 -13.74 11.20 -13.94
N PHE A 241 -14.17 9.95 -14.12
CA PHE A 241 -15.20 9.55 -15.08
C PHE A 241 -16.27 8.73 -14.38
N SER A 242 -17.52 8.91 -14.80
CA SER A 242 -18.65 8.10 -14.32
C SER A 242 -18.49 6.64 -14.76
N LEU A 243 -18.62 5.72 -13.79
CA LEU A 243 -18.51 4.29 -14.04
C LEU A 243 -19.63 3.78 -14.98
N GLN A 244 -20.81 4.42 -14.94
CA GLN A 244 -21.98 4.00 -15.71
C GLN A 244 -22.08 4.66 -17.08
N THR A 245 -21.77 5.96 -17.17
CA THR A 245 -22.03 6.76 -18.37
C THR A 245 -20.75 7.21 -19.10
N GLN A 246 -19.59 6.99 -18.52
CA GLN A 246 -18.28 7.47 -19.01
C GLN A 246 -18.14 8.99 -19.10
N HIS A 247 -19.14 9.76 -18.67
CA HIS A 247 -19.05 11.21 -18.62
C HIS A 247 -18.04 11.68 -17.59
N VAL A 248 -17.49 12.85 -17.83
CA VAL A 248 -16.60 13.55 -16.90
C VAL A 248 -17.31 13.80 -15.57
N ASN A 249 -16.69 13.38 -14.47
CA ASN A 249 -17.10 13.72 -13.12
C ASN A 249 -16.29 14.93 -12.63
N ARG A 250 -16.98 15.87 -12.00
CA ARG A 250 -16.38 16.99 -11.28
C ARG A 250 -16.74 16.88 -9.80
N ALA A 251 -16.10 17.66 -8.95
CA ALA A 251 -16.36 17.62 -7.51
C ALA A 251 -17.84 17.67 -7.14
N ALA A 252 -18.66 18.47 -7.85
CA ALA A 252 -20.09 18.61 -7.57
C ALA A 252 -20.88 17.31 -7.78
N GLN A 253 -20.60 16.56 -8.85
CA GLN A 253 -21.24 15.28 -9.12
C GLN A 253 -20.82 14.23 -8.08
N VAL A 254 -19.53 14.16 -7.79
CA VAL A 254 -18.97 13.25 -6.77
C VAL A 254 -19.59 13.55 -5.40
N LEU A 255 -19.64 14.82 -4.99
CA LEU A 255 -20.24 15.26 -3.73
C LEU A 255 -21.69 14.83 -3.63
N SER A 256 -22.50 15.08 -4.68
CA SER A 256 -23.90 14.67 -4.72
C SER A 256 -24.09 13.17 -4.56
N SER A 257 -23.22 12.35 -5.17
CA SER A 257 -23.25 10.89 -5.03
C SER A 257 -22.87 10.47 -3.61
N LEU A 258 -21.81 11.02 -3.03
CA LEU A 258 -21.38 10.74 -1.66
C LEU A 258 -22.42 11.15 -0.62
N GLU A 259 -23.15 12.25 -0.82
CA GLU A 259 -24.27 12.65 0.05
C GLU A 259 -25.40 11.62 0.05
N LYS A 260 -25.72 11.03 -1.11
CA LYS A 260 -26.70 9.94 -1.21
C LYS A 260 -26.22 8.70 -0.43
N ARG A 261 -24.92 8.36 -0.49
CA ARG A 261 -24.34 7.27 0.31
C ARG A 261 -24.45 7.57 1.82
N ALA A 262 -24.13 8.80 2.22
CA ALA A 262 -24.28 9.23 3.62
C ALA A 262 -25.74 9.06 4.12
N GLN A 263 -26.71 9.50 3.34
CA GLN A 263 -28.14 9.33 3.66
C GLN A 263 -28.55 7.85 3.74
N ALA A 264 -28.00 6.99 2.86
CA ALA A 264 -28.26 5.56 2.91
C ALA A 264 -27.72 4.93 4.21
N PHE A 265 -26.51 5.27 4.64
CA PHE A 265 -25.96 4.79 5.92
C PHE A 265 -26.79 5.25 7.12
N GLU A 266 -27.27 6.50 7.12
CA GLU A 266 -28.14 7.01 8.19
C GLU A 266 -29.48 6.25 8.24
N LYS A 267 -30.08 5.97 7.09
CA LYS A 267 -31.30 5.14 7.02
C LYS A 267 -31.07 3.73 7.55
N ILE A 268 -29.96 3.10 7.19
CA ILE A 268 -29.57 1.78 7.70
C ILE A 268 -29.39 1.83 9.23
N ALA A 269 -28.67 2.83 9.73
CA ALA A 269 -28.48 3.01 11.18
C ALA A 269 -29.82 3.18 11.92
N GLN A 270 -30.72 4.01 11.39
CA GLN A 270 -32.04 4.27 11.97
C GLN A 270 -32.89 2.98 11.94
N SER A 271 -33.03 2.31 10.80
CA SER A 271 -33.82 1.09 10.66
C SER A 271 -33.35 -0.03 11.59
N GLN A 272 -32.05 -0.08 11.82
CA GLN A 272 -31.42 -1.06 12.68
C GLN A 272 -31.16 -0.55 14.11
N THR A 273 -31.60 0.65 14.49
CA THR A 273 -31.38 1.25 15.81
C THR A 273 -29.91 1.15 16.25
N ILE A 274 -28.98 1.52 15.35
CA ILE A 274 -27.53 1.51 15.62
C ILE A 274 -27.12 2.93 16.03
N ALA A 275 -26.66 3.08 17.27
CA ALA A 275 -26.17 4.38 17.75
C ALA A 275 -24.81 4.76 17.17
N ASP A 276 -24.62 6.02 16.81
CA ASP A 276 -23.33 6.59 16.38
C ASP A 276 -22.60 7.27 17.54
N SER A 277 -22.11 6.48 18.49
CA SER A 277 -21.42 6.96 19.69
C SER A 277 -20.10 7.70 19.40
N LYS A 278 -19.50 7.47 18.24
CA LYS A 278 -18.20 8.06 17.83
C LYS A 278 -18.36 9.21 16.84
N GLN A 279 -19.59 9.65 16.58
CA GLN A 279 -19.90 10.68 15.60
C GLN A 279 -19.32 10.38 14.19
N THR A 280 -19.38 9.10 13.79
CA THR A 280 -18.81 8.61 12.52
C THR A 280 -19.46 9.30 11.33
N MET A 281 -20.78 9.49 11.35
CA MET A 281 -21.49 10.18 10.28
C MET A 281 -21.12 11.66 10.19
N THR A 282 -20.98 12.34 11.32
CA THR A 282 -20.51 13.72 11.33
C THR A 282 -19.11 13.84 10.72
N LYS A 283 -18.20 12.94 11.10
CA LYS A 283 -16.84 12.88 10.53
C LYS A 283 -16.89 12.59 9.03
N PHE A 284 -17.69 11.61 8.61
CA PHE A 284 -17.83 11.25 7.21
C PHE A 284 -18.37 12.42 6.39
N ARG A 285 -19.45 13.10 6.86
CA ARG A 285 -19.99 14.28 6.18
C ARG A 285 -18.99 15.43 6.07
N ASN A 286 -18.18 15.65 7.11
CA ASN A 286 -17.12 16.68 7.09
C ASN A 286 -16.00 16.39 6.09
N GLN A 287 -15.88 15.16 5.60
CA GLN A 287 -14.86 14.74 4.62
C GLN A 287 -15.38 14.75 3.17
N LEU A 288 -16.69 14.87 2.94
CA LEU A 288 -17.27 14.69 1.59
C LEU A 288 -16.68 15.68 0.57
N ASN A 289 -16.51 16.94 0.96
CA ASN A 289 -15.90 17.94 0.07
C ASN A 289 -14.45 17.59 -0.27
N ASP A 290 -13.69 17.09 0.68
CA ASP A 290 -12.27 16.76 0.47
C ASP A 290 -12.10 15.45 -0.31
N LEU A 291 -13.03 14.50 -0.15
CA LEU A 291 -13.10 13.32 -0.98
C LEU A 291 -13.42 13.68 -2.45
N ALA A 292 -14.36 14.61 -2.64
CA ALA A 292 -14.70 15.11 -3.97
C ALA A 292 -13.57 15.97 -4.59
N ALA A 293 -12.84 16.70 -3.77
CA ALA A 293 -11.72 17.53 -4.20
C ALA A 293 -10.57 16.72 -4.85
N ASN A 294 -10.39 15.44 -4.50
CA ASN A 294 -9.42 14.58 -5.18
C ASN A 294 -9.63 14.53 -6.71
N VAL A 295 -10.89 14.52 -7.14
CA VAL A 295 -11.26 14.52 -8.56
C VAL A 295 -11.01 15.90 -9.18
N GLU A 296 -11.41 16.97 -8.50
CA GLU A 296 -11.24 18.32 -9.02
C GLU A 296 -9.77 18.72 -9.15
N THR A 297 -8.94 18.39 -8.16
CA THR A 297 -7.51 18.67 -8.19
C THR A 297 -6.83 18.00 -9.38
N TRP A 298 -7.20 16.75 -9.67
CA TRP A 298 -6.69 16.05 -10.84
C TRP A 298 -7.11 16.72 -12.16
N TRP A 299 -8.36 17.21 -12.26
CA TRP A 299 -8.85 17.95 -13.42
C TRP A 299 -8.16 19.30 -13.60
N LEU A 300 -7.88 20.02 -12.49
CA LEU A 300 -7.12 21.26 -12.54
C LEU A 300 -5.70 21.00 -13.09
N TRP A 301 -5.05 19.96 -12.60
CA TRP A 301 -3.73 19.59 -13.10
C TRP A 301 -3.76 19.12 -14.55
N PHE A 302 -4.77 18.36 -14.97
CA PHE A 302 -5.00 18.03 -16.37
C PHE A 302 -5.05 19.28 -17.25
N MET A 303 -5.88 20.26 -16.88
CA MET A 303 -6.01 21.52 -17.63
C MET A 303 -4.72 22.32 -17.67
N GLU A 304 -4.02 22.42 -16.56
CA GLU A 304 -2.72 23.12 -16.47
C GLU A 304 -1.68 22.47 -17.40
N THR A 305 -1.59 21.14 -17.40
CA THR A 305 -0.68 20.39 -18.27
C THR A 305 -0.98 20.63 -19.75
N LEU A 306 -2.25 20.61 -20.15
CA LEU A 306 -2.63 20.88 -21.53
C LEU A 306 -2.39 22.33 -21.96
N THR A 307 -2.59 23.29 -21.04
CA THR A 307 -2.27 24.69 -21.29
C THR A 307 -0.76 24.87 -21.53
N GLY A 308 0.07 24.20 -20.73
CA GLY A 308 1.54 24.20 -20.92
C GLY A 308 1.98 23.58 -22.26
N LEU A 309 1.23 22.62 -22.78
CA LEU A 309 1.47 21.98 -24.09
C LEU A 309 0.89 22.77 -25.26
N SER A 310 0.12 23.86 -25.02
CA SER A 310 -0.54 24.68 -26.06
C SER A 310 -1.45 23.87 -26.97
N VAL A 311 -2.24 22.96 -26.42
CA VAL A 311 -3.12 22.03 -27.14
C VAL A 311 -4.37 22.77 -27.61
N ASP A 312 -4.80 22.53 -28.85
CA ASP A 312 -6.03 23.10 -29.40
C ASP A 312 -7.30 22.49 -28.77
N GLU A 313 -8.44 23.19 -28.88
CA GLU A 313 -9.71 22.79 -28.25
C GLU A 313 -10.23 21.43 -28.74
N ALA A 314 -10.01 21.07 -30.01
CA ALA A 314 -10.49 19.79 -30.54
C ALA A 314 -9.70 18.62 -29.96
N THR A 315 -8.38 18.76 -29.91
CA THR A 315 -7.48 17.78 -29.26
C THR A 315 -7.79 17.68 -27.76
N GLN A 316 -8.00 18.81 -27.07
CA GLN A 316 -8.36 18.82 -25.65
C GLN A 316 -9.68 18.09 -25.40
N ALA A 317 -10.72 18.35 -26.21
CA ALA A 317 -12.00 17.68 -26.09
C ALA A 317 -11.88 16.17 -26.35
N TRP A 318 -11.15 15.77 -27.36
CA TRP A 318 -10.88 14.38 -27.68
C TRP A 318 -10.12 13.66 -26.53
N LEU A 319 -9.08 14.29 -25.97
CA LEU A 319 -8.38 13.76 -24.82
C LEU A 319 -9.30 13.56 -23.63
N MET A 320 -10.14 14.55 -23.33
CA MET A 320 -11.04 14.54 -22.18
C MET A 320 -12.19 13.52 -22.30
N TYR A 321 -12.78 13.39 -23.49
CA TYR A 321 -14.02 12.64 -23.66
C TYR A 321 -13.85 11.29 -24.35
N ALA A 322 -12.74 11.03 -25.04
CA ALA A 322 -12.50 9.79 -25.78
C ALA A 322 -11.27 9.02 -25.28
N LEU A 323 -10.08 9.62 -25.31
CA LEU A 323 -8.84 8.90 -25.02
C LEU A 323 -8.66 8.59 -23.53
N LEU A 324 -8.73 9.61 -22.68
CA LEU A 324 -8.50 9.44 -21.23
C LEU A 324 -9.46 8.48 -20.56
N PRO A 325 -10.78 8.49 -20.80
CA PRO A 325 -11.70 7.49 -20.23
C PRO A 325 -11.26 6.06 -20.56
N THR A 326 -10.85 5.82 -21.79
CA THR A 326 -10.39 4.50 -22.27
C THR A 326 -9.14 4.04 -21.52
N VAL A 327 -8.12 4.89 -21.47
CA VAL A 327 -6.84 4.60 -20.82
C VAL A 327 -7.04 4.47 -19.29
N TYR A 328 -7.83 5.35 -18.70
CA TYR A 328 -8.11 5.36 -17.26
C TYR A 328 -8.78 4.05 -16.80
N TRP A 329 -9.88 3.64 -17.44
CA TRP A 329 -10.57 2.42 -17.05
C TRP A 329 -9.76 1.16 -17.34
N HIS A 330 -8.95 1.15 -18.40
CA HIS A 330 -7.98 0.08 -18.63
C HIS A 330 -7.00 -0.07 -17.45
N GLN A 331 -6.45 1.03 -16.96
CA GLN A 331 -5.56 0.99 -15.81
C GLN A 331 -6.28 0.54 -14.52
N GLN A 332 -7.51 1.02 -14.27
CA GLN A 332 -8.28 0.60 -13.09
C GLN A 332 -8.61 -0.89 -13.13
N LEU A 333 -8.94 -1.43 -14.30
CA LEU A 333 -9.18 -2.86 -14.53
C LEU A 333 -7.96 -3.71 -14.12
N HIS A 334 -6.76 -3.24 -14.43
CA HIS A 334 -5.52 -3.98 -14.11
C HIS A 334 -5.04 -3.78 -12.66
N LYS A 335 -5.40 -2.66 -12.03
CA LYS A 335 -5.02 -2.39 -10.62
C LYS A 335 -5.88 -3.17 -9.62
N THR A 336 -7.15 -3.47 -9.91
CA THR A 336 -8.06 -4.07 -8.93
C THR A 336 -7.94 -5.59 -8.83
N GLN A 337 -7.93 -6.09 -7.59
CA GLN A 337 -7.95 -7.51 -7.25
C GLN A 337 -9.39 -8.04 -7.03
N ASN A 338 -10.36 -7.15 -6.74
CA ASN A 338 -11.73 -7.53 -6.45
C ASN A 338 -12.48 -7.96 -7.74
N PRO A 339 -12.97 -9.21 -7.86
CA PRO A 339 -13.59 -9.70 -9.09
C PRO A 339 -14.84 -8.91 -9.51
N LYS A 340 -15.68 -8.51 -8.56
CA LYS A 340 -16.91 -7.73 -8.86
C LYS A 340 -16.56 -6.34 -9.38
N GLN A 341 -15.61 -5.67 -8.76
CA GLN A 341 -15.15 -4.36 -9.15
C GLN A 341 -14.41 -4.40 -10.49
N ARG A 342 -13.60 -5.45 -10.70
CA ARG A 342 -12.90 -5.69 -11.95
C ARG A 342 -13.87 -5.85 -13.13
N GLU A 343 -15.01 -6.52 -12.93
CA GLU A 343 -16.03 -6.65 -13.95
C GLU A 343 -16.67 -5.30 -14.30
N LYS A 344 -17.01 -4.47 -13.32
CA LYS A 344 -17.51 -3.12 -13.54
C LYS A 344 -16.53 -2.26 -14.35
N TYR A 345 -15.23 -2.32 -14.00
CA TYR A 345 -14.20 -1.57 -14.73
C TYR A 345 -13.96 -2.11 -16.13
N ARG A 346 -14.14 -3.42 -16.37
CA ARG A 346 -14.07 -4.01 -17.71
C ARG A 346 -15.21 -3.47 -18.60
N GLN A 347 -16.42 -3.42 -18.08
CA GLN A 347 -17.57 -2.88 -18.81
C GLN A 347 -17.40 -1.40 -19.13
N ALA A 348 -16.92 -0.61 -18.16
CA ALA A 348 -16.60 0.80 -18.34
C ALA A 348 -15.51 1.01 -19.41
N TRP A 349 -14.45 0.22 -19.37
CA TRP A 349 -13.39 0.25 -20.39
C TRP A 349 -13.90 -0.11 -21.77
N GLN A 350 -14.71 -1.17 -21.90
CA GLN A 350 -15.26 -1.58 -23.19
C GLN A 350 -16.15 -0.49 -23.82
N GLN A 351 -16.98 0.18 -23.02
CA GLN A 351 -17.80 1.31 -23.47
C GLN A 351 -16.93 2.49 -23.92
N ALA A 352 -15.94 2.86 -23.13
CA ALA A 352 -15.01 3.94 -23.48
C ALA A 352 -14.20 3.62 -24.75
N ALA A 353 -13.71 2.38 -24.89
CA ALA A 353 -12.98 1.93 -26.06
C ALA A 353 -13.84 1.94 -27.34
N GLN A 354 -15.11 1.53 -27.25
CA GLN A 354 -16.05 1.64 -28.36
C GLN A 354 -16.28 3.09 -28.77
N HIS A 355 -16.41 4.00 -27.81
CA HIS A 355 -16.53 5.42 -28.07
C HIS A 355 -15.28 5.99 -28.77
N LEU A 356 -14.07 5.66 -28.28
CA LEU A 356 -12.82 6.07 -28.90
C LEU A 356 -12.66 5.54 -30.34
N GLN A 357 -13.05 4.28 -30.59
CA GLN A 357 -12.99 3.69 -31.94
C GLN A 357 -13.98 4.34 -32.93
N ALA A 358 -15.12 4.78 -32.44
CA ALA A 358 -16.15 5.45 -33.26
C ALA A 358 -15.87 6.95 -33.45
N ASP A 359 -14.91 7.52 -32.72
CA ASP A 359 -14.59 8.94 -32.75
C ASP A 359 -13.85 9.31 -34.03
N VAL A 360 -14.40 10.31 -34.76
CA VAL A 360 -13.88 10.75 -36.06
C VAL A 360 -12.49 11.38 -35.95
N PHE A 361 -12.22 12.11 -34.87
CA PHE A 361 -10.93 12.75 -34.64
C PHE A 361 -9.82 11.70 -34.48
N THR A 362 -10.08 10.60 -33.78
CA THR A 362 -9.17 9.46 -33.66
C THR A 362 -8.70 8.94 -35.02
N ALA A 363 -9.63 8.82 -35.99
CA ALA A 363 -9.33 8.35 -37.34
C ALA A 363 -8.50 9.34 -38.19
N THR A 364 -8.45 10.60 -37.80
CA THR A 364 -7.68 11.64 -38.51
C THR A 364 -6.24 11.78 -38.02
N LEU A 365 -5.92 11.24 -36.83
CA LEU A 365 -4.60 11.37 -36.23
C LEU A 365 -3.57 10.44 -36.89
N PRO A 366 -2.35 10.93 -37.19
CA PRO A 366 -1.24 10.08 -37.57
C PRO A 366 -0.87 9.10 -36.43
N GLU A 367 -0.44 7.89 -36.79
CA GLU A 367 -0.11 6.84 -35.84
C GLU A 367 0.92 7.24 -34.78
N ASN A 368 1.96 7.96 -35.17
CA ASN A 368 2.99 8.47 -34.27
C ASN A 368 2.45 9.52 -33.29
N GLU A 369 1.46 10.30 -33.69
CA GLU A 369 0.82 11.31 -32.83
C GLU A 369 -0.15 10.63 -31.85
N LEU A 370 -0.94 9.67 -32.33
CA LEU A 370 -1.79 8.85 -31.48
C LEU A 370 -0.99 8.13 -30.41
N GLN A 371 0.17 7.53 -30.78
CA GLN A 371 1.05 6.85 -29.83
C GLN A 371 1.57 7.82 -28.75
N ARG A 372 1.99 9.02 -29.13
CA ARG A 372 2.44 10.04 -28.17
C ARG A 372 1.35 10.47 -27.20
N TRP A 373 0.12 10.63 -27.69
CA TRP A 373 -1.01 10.94 -26.82
C TRP A 373 -1.45 9.78 -25.94
N LEU A 374 -1.31 8.54 -26.40
CA LEU A 374 -1.53 7.35 -25.56
C LEU A 374 -0.55 7.31 -24.39
N GLU A 375 0.74 7.51 -24.63
CA GLU A 375 1.77 7.55 -23.58
C GLU A 375 1.52 8.67 -22.56
N TRP A 376 1.14 9.85 -23.07
CA TRP A 376 0.77 10.97 -22.20
C TRP A 376 -0.49 10.66 -21.38
N ALA A 377 -1.53 10.09 -22.00
CA ALA A 377 -2.76 9.73 -21.31
C ALA A 377 -2.53 8.63 -20.26
N GLU A 378 -1.67 7.67 -20.52
CA GLU A 378 -1.25 6.67 -19.55
C GLU A 378 -0.54 7.30 -18.35
N TRP A 379 0.36 8.24 -18.61
CA TRP A 379 1.02 9.01 -17.55
C TRP A 379 0.01 9.79 -16.74
N MET A 380 -0.88 10.56 -17.37
CA MET A 380 -1.89 11.38 -16.70
C MET A 380 -2.87 10.55 -15.88
N ALA A 381 -3.34 9.42 -16.41
CA ALA A 381 -4.23 8.50 -15.70
C ALA A 381 -3.54 7.87 -14.47
N ARG A 382 -2.23 7.64 -14.51
CA ARG A 382 -1.45 7.16 -13.34
C ARG A 382 -1.40 8.15 -12.20
N GLN A 383 -1.54 9.44 -12.47
CA GLN A 383 -1.47 10.50 -11.47
C GLN A 383 -2.76 10.64 -10.63
N PHE A 384 -3.86 9.98 -11.02
CA PHE A 384 -5.07 9.99 -10.21
C PHE A 384 -4.94 9.05 -9.00
N HIS A 385 -4.86 9.64 -7.83
CA HIS A 385 -4.82 8.93 -6.56
C HIS A 385 -5.88 9.49 -5.59
N ARG A 386 -6.51 8.61 -4.83
CA ARG A 386 -7.59 8.93 -3.86
C ARG A 386 -7.48 8.13 -2.57
N SER A 387 -6.41 7.34 -2.43
CA SER A 387 -6.24 6.45 -1.28
C SER A 387 -4.76 6.27 -0.98
N SER A 388 -4.44 6.22 0.31
CA SER A 388 -3.12 5.89 0.85
C SER A 388 -2.87 4.38 0.96
N SER A 389 -3.67 3.54 0.30
CA SER A 389 -3.60 2.07 0.45
C SER A 389 -2.20 1.47 0.21
N ALA A 390 -1.36 2.12 -0.59
CA ALA A 390 0.04 1.73 -0.79
C ALA A 390 0.86 1.92 0.50
N VAL A 391 0.64 3.03 1.21
CA VAL A 391 1.27 3.32 2.51
C VAL A 391 0.75 2.34 3.56
N GLU A 392 -0.55 2.06 3.59
CA GLU A 392 -1.15 1.05 4.48
C GLU A 392 -0.54 -0.34 4.27
N GLY A 393 -0.29 -0.74 3.04
CA GLY A 393 0.43 -1.98 2.71
C GLY A 393 1.84 -1.98 3.30
N ARG A 394 2.55 -0.86 3.23
CA ARG A 394 3.88 -0.69 3.83
C ARG A 394 3.81 -0.73 5.35
N ASN A 395 2.85 -0.05 5.97
CA ASN A 395 2.60 -0.06 7.40
C ASN A 395 2.31 -1.47 7.93
N GLY A 396 1.51 -2.26 7.19
CA GLY A 396 1.26 -3.66 7.49
C GLY A 396 2.52 -4.52 7.48
N TYR A 397 3.40 -4.33 6.48
CA TYR A 397 4.69 -4.99 6.41
C TYR A 397 5.60 -4.63 7.60
N LEU A 398 5.72 -3.34 7.93
CA LEU A 398 6.52 -2.89 9.08
C LEU A 398 5.97 -3.42 10.40
N SER A 399 4.65 -3.45 10.56
CA SER A 399 3.99 -4.04 11.73
C SER A 399 4.33 -5.52 11.86
N GLN A 400 4.27 -6.28 10.78
CA GLN A 400 4.67 -7.69 10.79
C GLN A 400 6.15 -7.86 11.16
N MET A 401 7.03 -7.01 10.62
CA MET A 401 8.46 -7.01 10.94
C MET A 401 8.71 -6.74 12.41
N HIS A 402 8.04 -5.75 13.00
CA HIS A 402 8.15 -5.38 14.39
C HIS A 402 7.71 -6.53 15.32
N HIS A 403 6.55 -7.14 15.05
CA HIS A 403 5.98 -8.21 15.88
C HIS A 403 6.74 -9.53 15.75
N ASN A 404 7.22 -9.89 14.56
CA ASN A 404 7.94 -11.15 14.33
C ASN A 404 9.41 -11.09 14.77
N GLY A 405 10.01 -9.89 14.85
CA GLY A 405 11.47 -9.71 14.91
C GLY A 405 11.96 -9.25 16.26
N ARG A 406 11.56 -8.88 17.26
CA ARG A 406 12.18 -8.23 18.44
C ARG A 406 12.33 -6.70 18.31
N GLY A 407 11.41 -6.08 17.60
CA GLY A 407 11.41 -4.65 17.36
C GLY A 407 12.10 -4.27 16.05
N LEU A 408 11.88 -3.04 15.64
CA LEU A 408 12.43 -2.45 14.43
C LEU A 408 13.36 -1.30 14.81
N THR A 409 14.66 -1.44 14.53
CA THR A 409 15.63 -0.37 14.77
C THR A 409 15.61 0.62 13.61
N GLU A 410 15.93 1.89 13.87
CA GLU A 410 16.07 2.93 12.85
C GLU A 410 17.01 2.51 11.71
N LYS A 411 18.13 1.90 12.06
CA LYS A 411 19.11 1.39 11.10
C LYS A 411 18.52 0.31 10.19
N ARG A 412 17.74 -0.62 10.76
CA ARG A 412 17.03 -1.64 10.00
C ARG A 412 15.94 -1.02 9.13
N LEU A 413 15.19 -0.05 9.63
CA LEU A 413 14.17 0.66 8.89
C LEU A 413 14.76 1.32 7.64
N ARG A 414 15.85 2.06 7.77
CA ARG A 414 16.55 2.69 6.65
C ARG A 414 16.98 1.67 5.59
N ALA A 415 17.52 0.54 6.01
CA ALA A 415 17.89 -0.53 5.08
C ALA A 415 16.68 -1.13 4.35
N LEU A 416 15.55 -1.33 5.05
CA LEU A 416 14.31 -1.83 4.45
C LEU A 416 13.67 -0.81 3.50
N THR A 417 13.83 0.49 3.74
CA THR A 417 13.42 1.55 2.83
C THR A 417 14.21 1.46 1.51
N VAL A 418 15.51 1.24 1.58
CA VAL A 418 16.35 1.06 0.38
C VAL A 418 15.95 -0.19 -0.40
N ILE A 419 15.73 -1.32 0.28
CA ILE A 419 15.25 -2.55 -0.35
C ILE A 419 13.91 -2.31 -1.05
N HIS A 420 12.98 -1.59 -0.41
CA HIS A 420 11.70 -1.24 -1.03
C HIS A 420 11.88 -0.40 -2.29
N ASN A 421 12.71 0.63 -2.23
CA ASN A 421 12.87 1.59 -3.31
C ASN A 421 13.65 1.02 -4.51
N TYR A 422 14.67 0.20 -4.25
CA TYR A 422 15.64 -0.24 -5.27
C TYR A 422 15.71 -1.76 -5.48
N GLY A 423 15.19 -2.56 -4.55
CA GLY A 423 15.27 -4.04 -4.62
C GLY A 423 13.96 -4.70 -5.06
N LEU A 424 12.80 -4.12 -4.72
CA LEU A 424 11.51 -4.72 -5.06
C LEU A 424 11.08 -4.30 -6.47
N THR A 425 10.88 -5.28 -7.34
CA THR A 425 10.41 -5.05 -8.71
C THR A 425 8.92 -5.36 -8.87
N ARG A 426 8.24 -4.61 -9.72
CA ARG A 426 6.90 -4.95 -10.22
C ARG A 426 6.98 -6.00 -11.33
N ALA A 427 5.83 -6.45 -11.82
CA ALA A 427 5.74 -7.42 -12.91
C ALA A 427 6.39 -6.94 -14.23
N ASP A 428 6.52 -5.63 -14.42
CA ASP A 428 7.20 -4.98 -15.54
C ASP A 428 8.74 -4.92 -15.37
N GLY A 429 9.28 -5.46 -14.28
CA GLY A 429 10.70 -5.44 -13.97
C GLY A 429 11.22 -4.11 -13.39
N THR A 430 10.37 -3.09 -13.19
CA THR A 430 10.79 -1.79 -12.68
C THR A 430 10.76 -1.72 -11.16
N THR A 431 11.73 -1.03 -10.55
CA THR A 431 11.73 -0.66 -9.12
C THR A 431 11.01 0.65 -8.88
N ALA A 432 10.70 0.99 -7.63
CA ALA A 432 10.10 2.27 -7.28
C ALA A 432 11.01 3.44 -7.66
N ALA A 433 12.31 3.30 -7.44
CA ALA A 433 13.31 4.30 -7.84
C ALA A 433 13.35 4.50 -9.37
N MET A 434 13.37 3.42 -10.16
CA MET A 434 13.34 3.54 -11.63
C MET A 434 12.11 4.31 -12.12
N ARG A 435 10.96 4.09 -11.50
CA ARG A 435 9.72 4.81 -11.86
C ARG A 435 9.71 6.27 -11.43
N LEU A 436 10.29 6.60 -10.26
CA LEU A 436 10.38 7.98 -9.79
C LEU A 436 11.36 8.79 -10.63
N PHE A 437 12.56 8.24 -10.86
CA PHE A 437 13.65 8.96 -11.52
C PHE A 437 13.63 8.84 -13.04
N GLY A 438 12.80 7.95 -13.61
CA GLY A 438 12.71 7.74 -15.06
C GLY A 438 13.97 7.11 -15.68
N GLN A 439 14.85 6.53 -14.85
CA GLN A 439 16.13 5.96 -15.29
C GLN A 439 16.40 4.60 -14.64
N THR A 440 17.32 3.84 -15.20
CA THR A 440 17.79 2.57 -14.63
C THR A 440 18.90 2.81 -13.63
N PHE A 441 18.96 1.96 -12.61
CA PHE A 441 20.01 1.95 -11.59
C PHE A 441 20.75 0.62 -11.60
N PRO A 442 21.97 0.54 -11.04
CA PRO A 442 22.65 -0.72 -10.82
C PRO A 442 21.78 -1.68 -10.00
N ASP A 443 21.90 -2.99 -10.26
CA ASP A 443 21.20 -4.00 -9.47
C ASP A 443 21.67 -3.97 -8.01
N LEU A 444 20.74 -3.67 -7.10
CA LEU A 444 21.02 -3.48 -5.67
C LEU A 444 21.71 -4.70 -5.06
N PHE A 445 21.24 -5.91 -5.40
CA PHE A 445 21.77 -7.12 -4.82
C PHE A 445 23.20 -7.40 -5.32
N SER A 446 23.47 -7.23 -6.60
CA SER A 446 24.80 -7.42 -7.18
C SER A 446 25.80 -6.37 -6.65
N TRP A 447 25.38 -5.13 -6.50
CA TRP A 447 26.17 -4.07 -5.87
C TRP A 447 26.49 -4.45 -4.40
N LEU A 448 25.48 -4.90 -3.65
CA LEU A 448 25.67 -5.30 -2.25
C LEU A 448 26.64 -6.47 -2.13
N VAL A 449 26.57 -7.48 -3.03
CA VAL A 449 27.52 -8.60 -3.05
C VAL A 449 28.95 -8.11 -3.28
N ALA A 450 29.15 -7.12 -4.15
CA ALA A 450 30.49 -6.52 -4.38
C ALA A 450 31.00 -5.82 -3.12
N GLU A 451 30.19 -4.98 -2.47
CA GLU A 451 30.58 -4.14 -1.34
C GLU A 451 30.69 -4.89 0.00
N MET A 452 30.09 -6.06 0.13
CA MET A 452 30.14 -6.85 1.37
C MET A 452 31.58 -7.30 1.77
N GLY A 453 32.52 -7.23 0.82
CA GLY A 453 33.91 -7.64 1.07
C GLY A 453 34.05 -9.15 1.32
N GLU A 454 35.07 -9.55 2.04
CA GLU A 454 35.35 -10.96 2.31
C GLU A 454 34.39 -11.56 3.35
N LEU A 455 34.10 -12.84 3.18
CA LEU A 455 33.32 -13.60 4.14
C LEU A 455 34.13 -13.88 5.42
N PRO A 456 33.46 -13.98 6.58
CA PRO A 456 34.14 -14.35 7.81
C PRO A 456 34.74 -15.77 7.73
N LEU A 457 35.94 -15.94 8.16
CA LEU A 457 36.60 -17.25 8.18
C LEU A 457 35.95 -18.22 9.17
N PRO A 458 35.95 -19.52 8.88
CA PRO A 458 35.46 -20.53 9.80
C PRO A 458 36.23 -20.52 11.09
N ARG A 459 35.54 -20.75 12.21
CA ARG A 459 36.18 -20.80 13.51
C ARG A 459 37.08 -22.04 13.57
N LYS A 460 38.40 -21.84 13.74
CA LYS A 460 39.31 -22.96 13.99
C LYS A 460 38.83 -23.71 15.24
N SER A 461 38.64 -25.01 15.11
CA SER A 461 38.36 -25.88 16.25
C SER A 461 39.51 -25.76 17.23
N ARG A 462 39.28 -25.18 18.40
CA ARG A 462 40.26 -25.38 19.50
C ARG A 462 40.11 -26.81 19.93
N GLU A 463 41.18 -27.58 19.83
CA GLU A 463 41.28 -28.87 20.54
C GLU A 463 40.86 -28.60 21.99
N ARG A 464 39.81 -29.27 22.44
CA ARG A 464 39.45 -29.23 23.86
C ARG A 464 40.69 -29.72 24.60
N ALA A 465 41.32 -28.85 25.34
CA ALA A 465 42.36 -29.28 26.29
C ALA A 465 41.79 -30.47 27.07
N ALA A 466 42.43 -31.62 26.97
CA ALA A 466 42.01 -32.79 27.70
C ALA A 466 41.79 -32.37 29.14
N ARG A 467 40.58 -32.52 29.68
CA ARG A 467 40.31 -32.22 31.08
C ARG A 467 41.32 -33.04 31.88
N ASN A 468 42.26 -32.37 32.55
CA ASN A 468 43.27 -33.03 33.34
C ASN A 468 42.53 -33.80 34.44
N PRO A 469 42.55 -35.14 34.46
CA PRO A 469 41.79 -35.93 35.44
C PRO A 469 42.26 -35.73 36.87
N LEU A 470 43.36 -35.04 37.09
CA LEU A 470 43.92 -34.75 38.42
C LEU A 470 43.15 -33.67 39.20
N PHE A 471 42.34 -32.84 38.56
CA PHE A 471 41.54 -31.79 39.26
C PHE A 471 40.30 -32.29 40.00
N PHE A 472 39.90 -33.55 39.86
CA PHE A 472 38.73 -34.12 40.53
C PHE A 472 39.04 -35.07 41.68
N LYS A 473 40.31 -35.20 42.07
CA LYS A 473 40.70 -36.10 43.16
C LYS A 473 41.09 -35.45 44.49
N ALA A 474 40.77 -34.19 44.69
CA ALA A 474 41.09 -33.51 45.95
C ALA A 474 39.92 -32.71 46.48
N VAL A 475 38.83 -33.40 46.89
CA VAL A 475 37.96 -32.91 47.92
C VAL A 475 37.89 -34.03 48.95
N PRO A 476 38.60 -33.95 50.08
CA PRO A 476 38.36 -34.85 51.21
C PRO A 476 36.97 -34.60 51.77
N ALA A 477 36.33 -35.69 52.21
CA ALA A 477 35.03 -35.69 52.86
C ALA A 477 35.01 -34.88 54.16
#